data_dceda75868c04a634254d72c23558b9c
#
_entry.id   dceda75868c04a634254d72c23558b9c
#
_cell.length_a   1.000
_cell.length_b   1.000
_cell.length_c   1.000
_cell.angle_alpha   90.00
_cell.angle_beta   90.00
_cell.angle_gamma   90.00
#
_symmetry.space_group_name_H-M   'P 1'
#
loop_
_entity.id
_entity.type
_entity.pdbx_description
1 polymer ?
#
loop_
_entity_poly.entity_id
_entity_poly.type
_entity_poly.pdbx_seq_one_letter_code
_entity_poly.pdbx_strand_id
1 'polypeptide(L)'
;GYMGASIFGRTDTERIQITDKTLYIKGLWGVETQTSFADLYLDFHHNTRSHYERNLTLNDGICRVNYKHNGVNYHREYFANYPDKVMVIKLTADKPGQLTFTARAQIPYLVPFGPLQRPDSITIGYLSGQTQTRHSYNGRTGRVSAVKDVLTLRGATEYLRMIYEGQLKVIPYGGRLTSHNDSRNDNGAIHVEQADSALILFSLGTNYQLNS
;
A
#
# COMPACT_ATOMS: atom_id res chain seq x y z
N GLY A 1 -17.68 1.56 0.54
CA GLY A 1 -17.01 1.22 1.80
C GLY A 1 -16.10 2.32 2.29
N TYR A 2 -15.57 2.17 3.48
CA TYR A 2 -14.65 3.12 4.08
C TYR A 2 -13.25 2.99 3.47
N MET A 3 -12.76 1.77 3.35
CA MET A 3 -11.48 1.40 2.77
C MET A 3 -11.69 0.38 1.64
N GLY A 4 -10.93 0.50 0.58
CA GLY A 4 -10.88 -0.46 -0.51
C GLY A 4 -9.45 -0.94 -0.75
N ALA A 5 -9.31 -2.18 -1.23
CA ALA A 5 -8.02 -2.75 -1.58
C ALA A 5 -8.07 -3.48 -2.93
N SER A 6 -7.12 -3.20 -3.80
CA SER A 6 -6.90 -3.97 -5.04
C SER A 6 -5.71 -4.89 -4.84
N ILE A 7 -5.94 -6.21 -4.86
CA ILE A 7 -4.94 -7.25 -4.70
C ILE A 7 -4.44 -7.68 -6.06
N PHE A 8 -3.15 -7.51 -6.36
CA PHE A 8 -2.59 -7.86 -7.68
C PHE A 8 -2.26 -9.35 -7.81
N GLY A 9 -1.97 -10.03 -6.71
CA GLY A 9 -1.72 -11.49 -6.69
C GLY A 9 -0.35 -11.90 -7.24
N ARG A 10 0.63 -11.01 -7.27
CA ARG A 10 1.98 -11.34 -7.76
C ARG A 10 2.73 -12.21 -6.75
N THR A 11 3.55 -13.13 -7.24
CA THR A 11 4.29 -14.07 -6.39
C THR A 11 5.68 -13.59 -6.01
N ASP A 12 6.28 -12.78 -6.84
CA ASP A 12 7.61 -12.17 -6.67
C ASP A 12 7.52 -10.95 -5.73
N THR A 13 6.82 -9.90 -6.18
CA THR A 13 6.50 -8.73 -5.39
C THR A 13 4.99 -8.51 -5.43
N GLU A 14 4.30 -8.88 -4.37
CA GLU A 14 2.87 -8.57 -4.23
C GLU A 14 2.68 -7.07 -4.10
N ARG A 15 1.68 -6.53 -4.77
CA ARG A 15 1.22 -5.16 -4.61
C ARG A 15 -0.23 -5.13 -4.16
N ILE A 16 -0.50 -4.32 -3.17
CA ILE A 16 -1.86 -4.10 -2.66
C ILE A 16 -2.09 -2.59 -2.68
N GLN A 17 -2.93 -2.12 -3.58
CA GLN A 17 -3.27 -0.72 -3.66
C GLN A 17 -4.45 -0.42 -2.73
N ILE A 18 -4.24 0.49 -1.80
CA ILE A 18 -5.22 0.89 -0.79
C ILE A 18 -5.86 2.22 -1.19
N THR A 19 -7.17 2.30 -1.05
CA THR A 19 -7.94 3.54 -1.23
C THR A 19 -8.75 3.85 0.02
N ASP A 20 -8.92 5.13 0.29
CA ASP A 20 -9.81 5.66 1.33
C ASP A 20 -10.80 6.64 0.70
N LYS A 21 -12.06 6.60 1.13
CA LYS A 21 -13.12 7.44 0.54
C LYS A 21 -12.98 8.92 0.82
N THR A 22 -12.15 9.30 1.79
CA THR A 22 -12.01 10.69 2.24
C THR A 22 -10.73 11.36 1.75
N LEU A 23 -9.83 10.61 1.09
CA LEU A 23 -8.55 11.15 0.63
C LEU A 23 -8.62 11.64 -0.81
N TYR A 24 -8.53 12.95 -0.98
CA TYR A 24 -8.59 13.64 -2.28
C TYR A 24 -7.35 14.47 -2.54
N ILE A 25 -7.00 14.59 -3.80
CA ILE A 25 -6.03 15.54 -4.34
C ILE A 25 -6.69 16.40 -5.41
N LYS A 26 -6.11 17.55 -5.71
CA LYS A 26 -6.55 18.37 -6.83
C LYS A 26 -5.80 17.92 -8.08
N GLY A 27 -6.51 17.35 -9.04
CA GLY A 27 -5.96 16.85 -10.29
C GLY A 27 -5.53 17.96 -11.25
N LEU A 28 -4.93 17.58 -12.37
CA LEU A 28 -4.38 18.48 -13.41
C LEU A 28 -5.39 19.51 -13.94
N TRP A 29 -6.67 19.17 -13.94
CA TRP A 29 -7.74 20.02 -14.44
C TRP A 29 -8.41 20.88 -13.35
N GLY A 30 -7.82 20.90 -12.16
CA GLY A 30 -8.45 21.56 -11.01
C GLY A 30 -9.65 20.80 -10.45
N VAL A 31 -9.89 19.57 -10.96
CA VAL A 31 -10.98 18.70 -10.51
C VAL A 31 -10.50 17.90 -9.31
N GLU A 32 -11.37 17.80 -8.31
CA GLU A 32 -11.12 16.92 -7.16
C GLU A 32 -11.08 15.46 -7.63
N THR A 33 -10.04 14.77 -7.22
CA THR A 33 -9.82 13.37 -7.61
C THR A 33 -9.48 12.55 -6.38
N GLN A 34 -10.22 11.48 -6.17
CA GLN A 34 -9.86 10.49 -5.15
C GLN A 34 -8.50 9.90 -5.50
N THR A 35 -7.60 9.84 -4.53
CA THR A 35 -6.27 9.29 -4.73
C THR A 35 -6.09 7.97 -4.00
N SER A 36 -5.16 7.13 -4.47
CA SER A 36 -4.73 5.96 -3.72
C SER A 36 -4.14 6.38 -2.38
N PHE A 37 -4.56 5.73 -1.30
CA PHE A 37 -4.03 6.00 0.03
C PHE A 37 -2.56 5.59 0.14
N ALA A 38 -2.26 4.36 -0.23
CA ALA A 38 -0.93 3.79 -0.27
C ALA A 38 -0.87 2.59 -1.21
N ASP A 39 0.34 2.25 -1.64
CA ASP A 39 0.67 0.95 -2.18
C ASP A 39 1.48 0.16 -1.13
N LEU A 40 0.95 -0.98 -0.70
CA LEU A 40 1.65 -1.91 0.16
C LEU A 40 2.33 -2.97 -0.71
N TYR A 41 3.55 -3.33 -0.35
CA TYR A 41 4.32 -4.35 -1.06
C TYR A 41 4.78 -5.43 -0.10
N LEU A 42 4.72 -6.67 -0.58
CA LEU A 42 5.30 -7.83 0.07
C LEU A 42 6.27 -8.47 -0.92
N ASP A 43 7.56 -8.27 -0.70
CA ASP A 43 8.62 -8.77 -1.59
C ASP A 43 9.03 -10.17 -1.12
N PHE A 44 8.59 -11.20 -1.84
CA PHE A 44 8.90 -12.61 -1.56
C PHE A 44 10.07 -13.13 -2.39
N HIS A 45 10.36 -12.47 -3.52
CA HIS A 45 11.37 -12.91 -4.52
C HIS A 45 11.11 -14.30 -5.12
N HIS A 46 9.83 -14.73 -5.15
CA HIS A 46 9.42 -15.99 -5.75
C HIS A 46 9.25 -15.83 -7.28
N ASN A 47 10.37 -15.75 -8.01
CA ASN A 47 10.41 -15.44 -9.45
C ASN A 47 9.83 -16.57 -10.32
N THR A 48 9.86 -17.80 -9.83
CA THR A 48 9.29 -18.98 -10.50
C THR A 48 8.08 -19.48 -9.75
N ARG A 49 7.04 -19.88 -10.46
CA ARG A 49 5.83 -20.42 -9.84
C ARG A 49 5.17 -21.48 -10.72
N SER A 50 4.50 -22.40 -10.08
CA SER A 50 3.58 -23.34 -10.70
C SER A 50 2.28 -23.42 -9.90
N HIS A 51 1.22 -24.03 -10.46
CA HIS A 51 -0.08 -24.19 -9.81
C HIS A 51 -0.63 -22.88 -9.25
N TYR A 52 -0.47 -21.79 -10.02
CA TYR A 52 -0.94 -20.46 -9.62
C TYR A 52 -2.44 -20.35 -9.80
N GLU A 53 -3.11 -19.92 -8.75
CA GLU A 53 -4.52 -19.60 -8.75
C GLU A 53 -4.76 -18.32 -7.93
N ARG A 54 -5.62 -17.45 -8.44
CA ARG A 54 -6.14 -16.29 -7.72
C ARG A 54 -7.65 -16.23 -7.87
N ASN A 55 -8.36 -16.18 -6.78
CA ASN A 55 -9.82 -16.07 -6.77
C ASN A 55 -10.31 -15.07 -5.73
N LEU A 56 -11.54 -14.59 -5.91
CA LEU A 56 -12.31 -13.82 -4.95
C LEU A 56 -13.64 -14.53 -4.76
N THR A 57 -13.89 -15.02 -3.55
CA THR A 57 -15.14 -15.65 -3.19
C THR A 57 -16.08 -14.61 -2.59
N LEU A 58 -17.17 -14.32 -3.28
CA LEU A 58 -18.11 -13.26 -2.84
C LEU A 58 -18.89 -13.62 -1.59
N ASN A 59 -19.10 -14.92 -1.31
CA ASN A 59 -19.84 -15.38 -0.14
C ASN A 59 -19.12 -15.08 1.18
N ASP A 60 -17.80 -15.12 1.19
CA ASP A 60 -16.98 -14.85 2.36
C ASP A 60 -16.16 -13.54 2.25
N GLY A 61 -16.15 -12.92 1.06
CA GLY A 61 -15.43 -11.69 0.80
C GLY A 61 -13.90 -11.84 0.85
N ILE A 62 -13.38 -13.06 0.67
CA ILE A 62 -11.95 -13.35 0.78
C ILE A 62 -11.33 -13.49 -0.61
N CYS A 63 -10.27 -12.70 -0.87
CA CYS A 63 -9.37 -12.92 -1.99
C CYS A 63 -8.28 -13.91 -1.58
N ARG A 64 -8.03 -14.92 -2.42
CA ARG A 64 -7.02 -15.95 -2.18
C ARG A 64 -6.02 -16.01 -3.32
N VAL A 65 -4.76 -16.23 -2.97
CA VAL A 65 -3.67 -16.48 -3.93
C VAL A 65 -2.93 -17.73 -3.49
N ASN A 66 -2.96 -18.75 -4.35
CA ASN A 66 -2.29 -20.02 -4.14
C ASN A 66 -1.23 -20.24 -5.21
N TYR A 67 -0.08 -20.74 -4.86
CA TYR A 67 0.96 -21.10 -5.82
C TYR A 67 2.01 -22.02 -5.19
N LYS A 68 2.79 -22.67 -6.04
CA LYS A 68 3.94 -23.47 -5.64
C LYS A 68 5.23 -22.83 -6.12
N HIS A 69 6.22 -22.70 -5.22
CA HIS A 69 7.56 -22.21 -5.51
C HIS A 69 8.59 -23.12 -4.80
N ASN A 70 9.61 -23.61 -5.54
CA ASN A 70 10.67 -24.47 -5.03
C ASN A 70 10.18 -25.65 -4.18
N GLY A 71 9.07 -26.29 -4.60
CA GLY A 71 8.51 -27.45 -3.91
C GLY A 71 7.73 -27.15 -2.63
N VAL A 72 7.43 -25.87 -2.35
CA VAL A 72 6.62 -25.40 -1.22
C VAL A 72 5.34 -24.77 -1.76
N ASN A 73 4.19 -25.10 -1.15
CA ASN A 73 2.92 -24.49 -1.47
C ASN A 73 2.68 -23.30 -0.55
N TYR A 74 2.40 -22.16 -1.17
CA TYR A 74 2.10 -20.90 -0.48
C TYR A 74 0.64 -20.56 -0.64
N HIS A 75 0.01 -20.13 0.45
CA HIS A 75 -1.38 -19.70 0.49
C HIS A 75 -1.47 -18.32 1.15
N ARG A 76 -2.19 -17.40 0.50
CA ARG A 76 -2.41 -16.04 0.99
C ARG A 76 -3.90 -15.74 0.97
N GLU A 77 -4.41 -15.18 2.06
CA GLU A 77 -5.79 -14.71 2.20
C GLU A 77 -5.80 -13.21 2.50
N TYR A 78 -6.72 -12.50 1.85
CA TYR A 78 -6.88 -11.06 2.01
C TYR A 78 -8.36 -10.76 2.22
N PHE A 79 -8.71 -10.07 3.29
CA PHE A 79 -10.07 -9.64 3.57
C PHE A 79 -10.11 -8.38 4.41
N ALA A 80 -11.23 -7.65 4.36
CA ALA A 80 -11.48 -6.47 5.18
C ALA A 80 -12.48 -6.82 6.28
N ASN A 81 -12.13 -6.50 7.52
CA ASN A 81 -13.03 -6.58 8.66
C ASN A 81 -13.66 -5.20 8.88
N TYR A 82 -14.97 -5.10 8.63
CA TYR A 82 -15.70 -3.84 8.73
C TYR A 82 -15.85 -3.33 10.18
N PRO A 83 -16.21 -4.17 11.19
CA PRO A 83 -16.31 -3.72 12.55
C PRO A 83 -15.05 -3.09 13.11
N ASP A 84 -13.89 -3.71 12.86
CA ASP A 84 -12.60 -3.24 13.36
C ASP A 84 -11.89 -2.27 12.40
N LYS A 85 -12.47 -2.04 11.21
CA LYS A 85 -11.90 -1.18 10.15
C LYS A 85 -10.46 -1.56 9.80
N VAL A 86 -10.18 -2.85 9.73
CA VAL A 86 -8.86 -3.39 9.46
C VAL A 86 -8.88 -4.28 8.22
N MET A 87 -7.86 -4.19 7.40
CA MET A 87 -7.54 -5.17 6.38
C MET A 87 -6.63 -6.22 6.97
N VAL A 88 -6.95 -7.47 6.72
CA VAL A 88 -6.21 -8.64 7.20
C VAL A 88 -5.58 -9.36 6.02
N ILE A 89 -4.29 -9.67 6.15
CA ILE A 89 -3.54 -10.51 5.21
C ILE A 89 -2.96 -11.67 6.00
N LYS A 90 -3.34 -12.89 5.63
CA LYS A 90 -2.79 -14.11 6.22
C LYS A 90 -1.89 -14.81 5.21
N LEU A 91 -0.70 -15.14 5.63
CA LEU A 91 0.33 -15.79 4.82
C LEU A 91 0.69 -17.11 5.45
N THR A 92 0.66 -18.20 4.67
CA THR A 92 1.04 -19.54 5.13
C THR A 92 1.85 -20.28 4.06
N ALA A 93 2.69 -21.21 4.53
CA ALA A 93 3.39 -22.18 3.71
C ALA A 93 3.12 -23.60 4.25
N ASP A 94 3.14 -24.61 3.38
CA ASP A 94 2.90 -26.02 3.78
C ASP A 94 4.10 -26.67 4.47
N LYS A 95 5.23 -25.94 4.56
CA LYS A 95 6.43 -26.38 5.27
C LYS A 95 6.87 -25.29 6.27
N PRO A 96 7.31 -25.68 7.48
CA PRO A 96 7.75 -24.71 8.47
C PRO A 96 9.01 -23.96 8.02
N GLY A 97 9.16 -22.74 8.49
CA GLY A 97 10.33 -21.90 8.22
C GLY A 97 10.49 -21.44 6.76
N GLN A 98 9.47 -21.58 5.91
CA GLN A 98 9.60 -21.25 4.48
C GLN A 98 9.07 -19.86 4.12
N LEU A 99 8.53 -19.12 5.09
CA LEU A 99 8.00 -17.80 4.82
C LEU A 99 9.05 -16.72 5.11
N THR A 100 9.62 -16.17 4.05
CA THR A 100 10.55 -15.03 4.10
C THR A 100 10.04 -13.94 3.18
N PHE A 101 9.91 -12.72 3.68
CA PHE A 101 9.46 -11.58 2.89
C PHE A 101 9.84 -10.24 3.52
N THR A 102 9.80 -9.18 2.72
CA THR A 102 9.91 -7.80 3.19
C THR A 102 8.59 -7.08 2.98
N ALA A 103 8.00 -6.55 4.06
CA ALA A 103 6.85 -5.67 4.00
C ALA A 103 7.34 -4.22 3.93
N ARG A 104 6.87 -3.48 2.93
CA ARG A 104 7.15 -2.05 2.74
C ARG A 104 5.92 -1.34 2.19
N ALA A 105 5.92 -0.03 2.29
CA ALA A 105 4.83 0.79 1.77
C ALA A 105 5.37 1.96 0.96
N GLN A 106 4.57 2.40 0.01
CA GLN A 106 4.84 3.59 -0.79
C GLN A 106 3.62 4.51 -0.78
N ILE A 107 3.87 5.78 -0.54
CA ILE A 107 2.84 6.81 -0.65
C ILE A 107 2.92 7.38 -2.07
N PRO A 108 1.91 7.19 -2.92
CA PRO A 108 1.93 7.73 -4.28
C PRO A 108 1.75 9.25 -4.29
N TYR A 109 2.26 9.90 -5.35
CA TYR A 109 2.17 11.34 -5.56
C TYR A 109 2.83 12.19 -4.46
N LEU A 110 3.85 11.65 -3.81
CA LEU A 110 4.68 12.44 -2.89
C LEU A 110 5.32 13.61 -3.62
N VAL A 111 5.23 14.74 -2.97
CA VAL A 111 6.08 15.88 -3.29
C VAL A 111 7.39 15.64 -2.55
N PRO A 112 8.55 15.54 -3.24
CA PRO A 112 9.83 15.42 -2.56
C PRO A 112 10.04 16.55 -1.56
N PHE A 113 10.67 16.26 -0.44
CA PHE A 113 11.07 17.27 0.54
C PHE A 113 12.15 18.18 -0.09
N GLY A 114 11.86 19.46 -0.19
CA GLY A 114 12.78 20.48 -0.71
C GLY A 114 12.07 21.49 -1.60
N PRO A 115 12.73 22.62 -1.93
CA PRO A 115 12.19 23.55 -2.91
C PRO A 115 12.16 22.86 -4.28
N LEU A 116 11.01 22.30 -4.59
CA LEU A 116 10.77 21.71 -5.89
C LEU A 116 10.67 22.82 -6.92
N GLN A 117 11.53 22.71 -7.92
CA GLN A 117 11.20 23.26 -9.23
C GLN A 117 10.07 22.40 -9.81
N ARG A 118 8.85 22.61 -9.31
CA ARG A 118 7.68 22.18 -10.06
C ARG A 118 7.63 23.03 -11.30
N PRO A 119 7.37 22.47 -12.47
CA PRO A 119 6.85 23.31 -13.52
C PRO A 119 5.55 23.92 -12.95
N ASP A 120 5.54 25.23 -12.75
CA ASP A 120 4.36 25.96 -12.25
C ASP A 120 3.15 25.76 -13.17
N SER A 121 3.38 25.15 -14.31
CA SER A 121 2.38 24.91 -15.33
C SER A 121 2.77 23.73 -16.24
N ILE A 122 1.80 22.92 -16.62
CA ILE A 122 1.91 21.92 -17.67
C ILE A 122 1.22 22.47 -18.91
N THR A 123 1.95 22.54 -20.00
CA THR A 123 1.38 22.90 -21.30
C THR A 123 0.72 21.65 -21.92
N ILE A 124 -0.57 21.68 -22.07
CA ILE A 124 -1.34 20.60 -22.70
C ILE A 124 -1.74 21.05 -24.10
N GLY A 125 -1.26 20.35 -25.13
CA GLY A 125 -1.70 20.52 -26.50
C GLY A 125 -3.08 19.89 -26.70
N TYR A 126 -4.03 20.65 -27.24
CA TYR A 126 -5.31 20.14 -27.70
C TYR A 126 -5.29 19.89 -29.22
N LEU A 127 -6.14 19.00 -29.68
CA LEU A 127 -6.36 18.74 -31.10
C LEU A 127 -6.76 20.00 -31.90
N SER A 128 -7.20 21.05 -31.23
CA SER A 128 -7.53 22.37 -31.78
C SER A 128 -6.32 23.31 -31.98
N GLY A 129 -5.10 22.89 -31.66
CA GLY A 129 -3.91 23.72 -31.74
C GLY A 129 -3.80 24.82 -30.69
N GLN A 130 -4.73 24.92 -29.77
CA GLN A 130 -4.62 25.84 -28.62
C GLN A 130 -3.85 25.20 -27.48
N THR A 131 -2.84 25.87 -27.00
CA THR A 131 -2.06 25.49 -25.82
C THR A 131 -2.61 26.19 -24.60
N GLN A 132 -3.09 25.43 -23.63
CA GLN A 132 -3.45 25.98 -22.31
C GLN A 132 -2.36 25.63 -21.31
N THR A 133 -1.85 26.65 -20.64
CA THR A 133 -0.98 26.47 -19.48
C THR A 133 -1.85 26.26 -18.25
N ARG A 134 -1.69 25.10 -17.57
CA ARG A 134 -2.43 24.82 -16.33
C ARG A 134 -1.47 24.60 -15.18
N HIS A 135 -1.88 25.07 -14.01
CA HIS A 135 -1.13 24.85 -12.79
C HIS A 135 -1.00 23.35 -12.48
N SER A 136 0.17 22.96 -11.98
CA SER A 136 0.41 21.60 -11.53
C SER A 136 -0.63 21.21 -10.47
N TYR A 137 -0.97 19.91 -10.43
CA TYR A 137 -1.84 19.39 -9.38
C TYR A 137 -1.16 19.49 -8.02
N ASN A 138 -1.95 19.67 -6.98
CA ASN A 138 -1.46 19.65 -5.62
C ASN A 138 -1.28 18.20 -5.18
N GLY A 139 -0.04 17.84 -4.88
CA GLY A 139 0.33 16.52 -4.42
C GLY A 139 0.13 16.35 -2.91
N ARG A 140 0.93 15.49 -2.34
CA ARG A 140 0.94 15.25 -0.89
C ARG A 140 2.36 15.06 -0.36
N THR A 141 2.53 15.35 0.92
CA THR A 141 3.73 15.03 1.68
C THR A 141 3.50 13.77 2.50
N GLY A 142 4.54 13.08 2.86
CA GLY A 142 4.44 11.93 3.74
C GLY A 142 5.75 11.17 3.85
N ARG A 143 5.79 10.31 4.85
CA ARG A 143 6.91 9.42 5.13
C ARG A 143 6.42 8.07 5.61
N VAL A 144 7.26 7.07 5.46
CA VAL A 144 7.06 5.73 5.98
C VAL A 144 8.16 5.45 7.00
N SER A 145 7.81 5.02 8.19
CA SER A 145 8.76 4.62 9.23
C SER A 145 8.42 3.24 9.78
N ALA A 146 9.44 2.51 10.19
CA ALA A 146 9.30 1.19 10.81
C ALA A 146 9.80 1.23 12.25
N VAL A 147 8.98 0.77 13.19
CA VAL A 147 9.36 0.60 14.58
C VAL A 147 8.89 -0.78 15.03
N LYS A 148 9.85 -1.64 15.38
CA LYS A 148 9.57 -3.04 15.72
C LYS A 148 8.76 -3.73 14.61
N ASP A 149 7.54 -4.12 14.91
CA ASP A 149 6.63 -4.87 14.05
C ASP A 149 5.59 -3.98 13.32
N VAL A 150 5.74 -2.64 13.38
CA VAL A 150 4.80 -1.69 12.80
C VAL A 150 5.46 -0.76 11.79
N LEU A 151 4.89 -0.71 10.57
CA LEU A 151 5.12 0.37 9.60
C LEU A 151 4.06 1.44 9.81
N THR A 152 4.47 2.70 9.92
CA THR A 152 3.58 3.86 9.97
C THR A 152 3.79 4.72 8.74
N LEU A 153 2.70 4.94 8.00
CA LEU A 153 2.63 5.89 6.91
C LEU A 153 1.90 7.12 7.42
N ARG A 154 2.52 8.29 7.34
CA ARG A 154 1.89 9.53 7.80
C ARG A 154 2.22 10.68 6.88
N GLY A 155 1.22 11.51 6.59
CA GLY A 155 1.42 12.68 5.75
C GLY A 155 0.22 13.61 5.70
N ALA A 156 0.29 14.56 4.76
CA ALA A 156 -0.79 15.51 4.50
C ALA A 156 -0.93 15.77 3.00
N THR A 157 -2.14 16.07 2.56
CA THR A 157 -2.40 16.56 1.21
C THR A 157 -2.24 18.09 1.15
N GLU A 158 -1.76 18.61 0.03
CA GLU A 158 -1.76 20.06 -0.20
C GLU A 158 -3.18 20.59 -0.40
N TYR A 159 -4.03 19.79 -1.07
CA TYR A 159 -5.44 20.09 -1.23
C TYR A 159 -6.20 19.73 0.04
N LEU A 160 -7.03 20.64 0.54
CA LEU A 160 -7.80 20.52 1.78
C LEU A 160 -6.96 20.31 3.06
N ARG A 161 -5.62 20.24 2.96
CA ARG A 161 -4.71 20.01 4.09
C ARG A 161 -5.13 18.81 4.95
N MET A 162 -5.61 17.76 4.29
CA MET A 162 -6.00 16.51 4.96
C MET A 162 -4.78 15.83 5.56
N ILE A 163 -4.82 15.54 6.85
CA ILE A 163 -3.84 14.69 7.51
C ILE A 163 -4.31 13.25 7.35
N TYR A 164 -3.40 12.35 7.02
CA TYR A 164 -3.69 10.93 6.89
C TYR A 164 -2.62 10.10 7.59
N GLU A 165 -3.03 8.99 8.16
CA GLU A 165 -2.13 8.01 8.75
C GLU A 165 -2.63 6.59 8.45
N GLY A 166 -1.69 5.69 8.15
CA GLY A 166 -1.90 4.26 8.00
C GLY A 166 -0.88 3.50 8.81
N GLN A 167 -1.30 2.39 9.42
CA GLN A 167 -0.43 1.50 10.17
C GLN A 167 -0.55 0.08 9.67
N LEU A 168 0.59 -0.54 9.38
CA LEU A 168 0.72 -1.93 9.00
C LEU A 168 1.52 -2.66 10.07
N LYS A 169 0.86 -3.58 10.76
CA LYS A 169 1.48 -4.44 11.78
C LYS A 169 1.75 -5.82 11.20
N VAL A 170 2.97 -6.33 11.39
CA VAL A 170 3.39 -7.65 10.94
C VAL A 170 3.59 -8.56 12.15
N ILE A 171 2.89 -9.68 12.20
CA ILE A 171 2.92 -10.66 13.29
C ILE A 171 3.37 -12.00 12.71
N PRO A 172 4.68 -12.33 12.72
CA PRO A 172 5.16 -13.64 12.30
C PRO A 172 4.92 -14.68 13.40
N TYR A 173 4.70 -15.89 12.99
CA TYR A 173 4.70 -17.08 13.84
C TYR A 173 5.92 -17.91 13.46
N GLY A 174 6.83 -18.09 14.39
CA GLY A 174 8.17 -18.61 14.12
C GLY A 174 9.08 -17.59 13.39
N GLY A 175 10.33 -17.98 13.16
CA GLY A 175 11.30 -17.16 12.45
C GLY A 175 11.75 -15.90 13.21
N ARG A 176 12.21 -14.90 12.46
CA ARG A 176 12.74 -13.64 12.99
C ARG A 176 12.12 -12.44 12.25
N LEU A 177 11.87 -11.37 12.99
CA LEU A 177 11.43 -10.09 12.44
C LEU A 177 12.47 -9.01 12.77
N THR A 178 12.80 -8.20 11.75
CA THR A 178 13.64 -7.02 11.90
C THR A 178 13.01 -5.84 11.19
N SER A 179 13.19 -4.64 11.71
CA SER A 179 12.76 -3.40 11.06
C SER A 179 13.94 -2.55 10.67
N HIS A 180 13.82 -1.87 9.55
CA HIS A 180 14.83 -0.99 9.00
C HIS A 180 14.22 0.32 8.54
N ASN A 181 14.92 1.42 8.75
CA ASN A 181 14.58 2.75 8.24
C ASN A 181 15.74 3.27 7.41
N ASP A 182 15.46 3.62 6.14
CA ASP A 182 16.41 4.37 5.34
C ASP A 182 16.22 5.87 5.63
N SER A 183 17.14 6.44 6.38
CA SER A 183 17.12 7.85 6.78
C SER A 183 17.24 8.83 5.59
N ARG A 184 17.71 8.36 4.41
CA ARG A 184 17.85 9.19 3.23
C ARG A 184 16.55 9.35 2.44
N ASN A 185 15.67 8.34 2.53
CA ASN A 185 14.45 8.27 1.70
C ASN A 185 13.16 8.25 2.52
N ASP A 186 13.22 8.38 3.85
CA ASP A 186 12.07 8.24 4.77
C ASP A 186 11.24 6.97 4.50
N ASN A 187 11.91 5.87 4.12
CA ASN A 187 11.30 4.60 3.81
C ASN A 187 11.60 3.56 4.88
N GLY A 188 10.59 3.21 5.66
CA GLY A 188 10.64 2.08 6.57
C GLY A 188 10.29 0.76 5.89
N ALA A 189 10.92 -0.33 6.34
CA ALA A 189 10.59 -1.69 5.92
C ALA A 189 10.67 -2.66 7.11
N ILE A 190 9.88 -3.73 7.06
CA ILE A 190 9.90 -4.84 8.00
C ILE A 190 10.28 -6.10 7.25
N HIS A 191 11.34 -6.76 7.68
CA HIS A 191 11.79 -8.02 7.13
C HIS A 191 11.43 -9.17 8.07
N VAL A 192 10.80 -10.20 7.50
CA VAL A 192 10.48 -11.47 8.17
C VAL A 192 11.31 -12.57 7.52
N GLU A 193 11.95 -13.39 8.33
CA GLU A 193 12.83 -14.44 7.88
C GLU A 193 12.46 -15.78 8.53
N GLN A 194 12.26 -16.80 7.69
CA GLN A 194 12.02 -18.18 8.11
C GLN A 194 10.83 -18.38 9.07
N ALA A 195 9.74 -17.65 8.88
CA ALA A 195 8.51 -17.86 9.64
C ALA A 195 7.72 -19.06 9.10
N ASP A 196 6.89 -19.66 9.93
CA ASP A 196 5.93 -20.71 9.58
C ASP A 196 4.69 -20.10 8.93
N SER A 197 4.25 -18.99 9.46
CA SER A 197 3.14 -18.19 8.95
C SER A 197 3.28 -16.74 9.40
N ALA A 198 2.46 -15.84 8.83
CA ALA A 198 2.38 -14.47 9.28
C ALA A 198 0.96 -13.90 9.14
N LEU A 199 0.59 -13.04 10.08
CA LEU A 199 -0.59 -12.21 10.00
C LEU A 199 -0.16 -10.76 9.84
N ILE A 200 -0.75 -10.06 8.85
CA ILE A 200 -0.51 -8.65 8.62
C ILE A 200 -1.83 -7.91 8.77
N LEU A 201 -1.85 -6.88 9.60
CA LEU A 201 -3.01 -6.05 9.86
C LEU A 201 -2.74 -4.64 9.34
N PHE A 202 -3.65 -4.09 8.56
CA PHE A 202 -3.54 -2.72 8.06
C PHE A 202 -4.78 -1.92 8.42
N SER A 203 -4.59 -0.79 9.09
CA SER A 203 -5.63 0.21 9.36
C SER A 203 -5.22 1.58 8.86
N LEU A 204 -6.18 2.43 8.61
CA LEU A 204 -5.95 3.80 8.13
C LEU A 204 -7.01 4.76 8.68
N GLY A 205 -6.66 6.03 8.66
CA GLY A 205 -7.55 7.11 8.99
C GLY A 205 -7.10 8.45 8.42
N THR A 206 -8.06 9.36 8.34
CA THR A 206 -7.83 10.76 7.99
C THR A 206 -8.49 11.67 9.04
N ASN A 207 -8.11 12.94 9.06
CA ASN A 207 -8.78 13.94 9.91
C ASN A 207 -10.07 14.49 9.29
N TYR A 208 -10.61 13.82 8.26
CA TYR A 208 -11.89 14.22 7.66
C TYR A 208 -13.03 14.13 8.65
N GLN A 209 -13.74 15.24 8.82
CA GLN A 209 -14.98 15.30 9.59
C GLN A 209 -16.12 15.70 8.66
N LEU A 210 -17.17 14.88 8.64
CA LEU A 210 -18.39 15.24 7.96
C LEU A 210 -19.10 16.28 8.86
N ASN A 211 -19.13 17.55 8.41
CA ASN A 211 -19.97 18.54 9.07
C ASN A 211 -21.42 18.16 8.76
N SER A 212 -22.11 17.65 9.76
CA SER A 212 -23.56 17.37 9.72
C SER A 212 -24.37 18.65 9.91
#